data_1188e355c26069dfc4e55c26723d2411
#
_entry.id   1188e355c26069dfc4e55c26723d2411
#
_cell.length_a   1.000
_cell.length_b   1.000
_cell.length_c   1.000
_cell.angle_alpha   90.00
_cell.angle_beta   90.00
_cell.angle_gamma   90.00
#
_symmetry.space_group_name_H-M   'P 1'
#
loop_
_entity.id
_entity.type
_entity.pdbx_description
1 polymer ?
#
loop_
_entity_poly.entity_id
_entity_poly.type
_entity_poly.pdbx_seq_one_letter_code
_entity_poly.pdbx_strand_id
1 'polypeptide(L)'
;MNQNSYQGDKKIIYDIKAFGGNVKFENNILKANGNPKGTTIDFSQSPDLGPALTVLAALADGHSSFINAKRLRIKECDRITVMREELEKVGCIIKELEDGMEIDGVSKIHGAILDSNNDHRVAISLSLLSLVLKDYIKILGAESVSKSYPNYWSVFESLGGKVIYEN
;
A
#
# COMPACT_ATOMS: atom_id res chain seq x y z
N MET A 1 13.55 -12.29 -2.05
CA MET A 1 13.23 -11.76 -3.41
C MET A 1 14.39 -12.09 -4.34
N ASN A 2 14.13 -12.59 -5.56
CA ASN A 2 15.20 -12.87 -6.52
C ASN A 2 15.59 -11.57 -7.26
N GLN A 3 16.85 -11.15 -7.17
CA GLN A 3 17.36 -9.96 -7.87
C GLN A 3 17.24 -10.06 -9.41
N ASN A 4 17.30 -11.28 -9.94
CA ASN A 4 17.23 -11.55 -11.37
C ASN A 4 15.81 -11.85 -11.86
N SER A 5 14.78 -11.58 -11.04
CA SER A 5 13.37 -11.76 -11.44
C SER A 5 13.02 -10.83 -12.61
N TYR A 6 12.25 -11.35 -13.55
CA TYR A 6 11.66 -10.57 -14.67
C TYR A 6 10.30 -9.97 -14.31
N GLN A 7 9.80 -10.17 -13.08
CA GLN A 7 8.50 -9.62 -12.66
C GLN A 7 8.54 -8.10 -12.54
N GLY A 8 7.51 -7.43 -13.05
CA GLY A 8 7.37 -5.97 -13.02
C GLY A 8 7.38 -5.39 -11.59
N ASP A 9 6.85 -6.13 -10.62
CA ASP A 9 6.80 -5.71 -9.20
C ASP A 9 8.19 -5.53 -8.56
N LYS A 10 9.27 -5.96 -9.21
CA LYS A 10 10.66 -5.63 -8.83
C LYS A 10 10.89 -4.11 -8.80
N LYS A 11 10.08 -3.34 -9.52
CA LYS A 11 10.11 -1.87 -9.53
C LYS A 11 9.96 -1.29 -8.12
N ILE A 12 9.34 -2.00 -7.16
CA ILE A 12 9.22 -1.58 -5.75
C ILE A 12 10.57 -1.12 -5.15
N ILE A 13 11.69 -1.72 -5.57
CA ILE A 13 13.03 -1.34 -5.10
C ILE A 13 13.36 0.10 -5.50
N TYR A 14 13.00 0.47 -6.72
CA TYR A 14 13.23 1.83 -7.24
C TYR A 14 12.23 2.81 -6.63
N ASP A 15 10.98 2.40 -6.45
CA ASP A 15 9.94 3.24 -5.87
C ASP A 15 10.25 3.57 -4.41
N ILE A 16 10.68 2.58 -3.59
CA ILE A 16 11.12 2.84 -2.20
C ILE A 16 12.31 3.82 -2.19
N LYS A 17 13.26 3.70 -3.12
CA LYS A 17 14.38 4.66 -3.23
C LYS A 17 13.90 6.05 -3.64
N ALA A 18 12.92 6.16 -4.53
CA ALA A 18 12.32 7.44 -4.92
C ALA A 18 11.67 8.14 -3.71
N PHE A 19 11.02 7.38 -2.82
CA PHE A 19 10.55 7.87 -1.53
C PHE A 19 11.67 8.19 -0.52
N GLY A 20 12.95 8.14 -0.92
CA GLY A 20 14.10 8.41 -0.05
C GLY A 20 14.53 7.23 0.84
N GLY A 21 13.94 6.06 0.64
CA GLY A 21 14.30 4.85 1.37
C GLY A 21 15.68 4.31 0.97
N ASN A 22 16.39 3.78 1.94
CA ASN A 22 17.64 3.06 1.72
C ASN A 22 17.33 1.57 1.52
N VAL A 23 17.62 1.05 0.34
CA VAL A 23 17.35 -0.36 -0.02
C VAL A 23 18.65 -1.06 -0.34
N LYS A 24 18.91 -2.18 0.35
CA LYS A 24 20.09 -3.02 0.18
C LYS A 24 19.71 -4.48 0.03
N PHE A 25 20.47 -5.20 -0.80
CA PHE A 25 20.45 -6.65 -0.86
C PHE A 25 21.65 -7.21 -0.11
N GLU A 26 21.38 -8.04 0.89
CA GLU A 26 22.41 -8.76 1.63
C GLU A 26 21.97 -10.22 1.74
N ASN A 27 22.77 -11.16 1.26
CA ASN A 27 22.50 -12.62 1.34
C ASN A 27 21.11 -13.02 0.83
N ASN A 28 20.68 -12.50 -0.32
CA ASN A 28 19.33 -12.68 -0.91
C ASN A 28 18.16 -12.10 -0.08
N ILE A 29 18.46 -11.34 0.96
CA ILE A 29 17.47 -10.62 1.76
C ILE A 29 17.43 -9.17 1.29
N LEU A 30 16.24 -8.70 0.96
CA LEU A 30 15.98 -7.27 0.71
C LEU A 30 15.74 -6.59 2.05
N LYS A 31 16.59 -5.62 2.38
CA LYS A 31 16.41 -4.74 3.55
C LYS A 31 16.04 -3.36 3.07
N ALA A 32 15.02 -2.77 3.68
CA ALA A 32 14.62 -1.40 3.42
C ALA A 32 14.43 -0.65 4.75
N ASN A 33 14.91 0.57 4.82
CA ASN A 33 14.71 1.47 5.95
C ASN A 33 14.74 2.93 5.49
N GLY A 34 14.29 3.85 6.32
CA GLY A 34 14.32 5.28 6.08
C GLY A 34 12.98 5.93 6.43
N ASN A 35 12.97 7.25 6.36
CA ASN A 35 11.76 8.04 6.51
C ASN A 35 11.27 8.43 5.11
N PRO A 36 10.09 7.95 4.69
CA PRO A 36 9.60 8.21 3.35
C PRO A 36 9.29 9.70 3.16
N LYS A 37 9.63 10.22 1.98
CA LYS A 37 9.35 11.58 1.53
C LYS A 37 8.47 11.53 0.29
N GLY A 38 7.57 12.50 0.16
CA GLY A 38 6.73 12.63 -1.00
C GLY A 38 7.51 12.66 -2.31
N THR A 39 6.98 12.03 -3.35
CA THR A 39 7.66 11.89 -4.65
C THR A 39 6.65 11.60 -5.77
N THR A 40 7.11 11.69 -7.01
CA THR A 40 6.31 11.28 -8.17
C THR A 40 6.59 9.82 -8.53
N ILE A 41 5.52 9.03 -8.69
CA ILE A 41 5.58 7.63 -9.10
C ILE A 41 4.81 7.43 -10.42
N ASP A 42 5.46 6.81 -11.39
CA ASP A 42 4.86 6.41 -12.67
C ASP A 42 4.40 4.95 -12.61
N PHE A 43 3.08 4.72 -12.83
CA PHE A 43 2.45 3.39 -12.78
C PHE A 43 2.30 2.71 -14.13
N SER A 44 2.83 3.26 -15.22
CA SER A 44 2.75 2.68 -16.56
C SER A 44 3.18 1.21 -16.63
N GLN A 45 4.17 0.79 -15.83
CA GLN A 45 4.77 -0.54 -15.88
C GLN A 45 4.38 -1.48 -14.71
N SER A 46 3.92 -0.94 -13.58
CA SER A 46 3.68 -1.72 -12.35
C SER A 46 2.42 -1.30 -11.59
N PRO A 47 1.24 -1.37 -12.21
CA PRO A 47 -0.01 -0.92 -11.57
C PRO A 47 -0.34 -1.71 -10.29
N ASP A 48 0.14 -2.93 -10.17
CA ASP A 48 -0.15 -3.79 -9.02
C ASP A 48 0.53 -3.34 -7.72
N LEU A 49 1.52 -2.46 -7.79
CA LEU A 49 2.12 -1.81 -6.62
C LEU A 49 1.28 -0.62 -6.10
N GLY A 50 0.27 -0.18 -6.87
CA GLY A 50 -0.53 1.01 -6.58
C GLY A 50 -1.04 1.09 -5.15
N PRO A 51 -1.84 0.13 -4.65
CA PRO A 51 -2.41 0.21 -3.30
C PRO A 51 -1.34 0.33 -2.20
N ALA A 52 -0.28 -0.47 -2.24
CA ALA A 52 0.77 -0.42 -1.23
C ALA A 52 1.56 0.90 -1.26
N LEU A 53 1.85 1.43 -2.45
CA LEU A 53 2.53 2.72 -2.59
C LEU A 53 1.63 3.89 -2.22
N THR A 54 0.30 3.77 -2.36
CA THR A 54 -0.65 4.78 -1.88
C THR A 54 -0.59 4.89 -0.36
N VAL A 55 -0.54 3.77 0.37
CA VAL A 55 -0.35 3.78 1.83
C VAL A 55 0.99 4.41 2.20
N LEU A 56 2.08 4.05 1.49
CA LEU A 56 3.40 4.63 1.75
C LEU A 56 3.40 6.15 1.52
N ALA A 57 2.79 6.62 0.43
CA ALA A 57 2.68 8.05 0.10
C ALA A 57 1.85 8.82 1.12
N ALA A 58 0.73 8.23 1.57
CA ALA A 58 -0.14 8.83 2.57
C ALA A 58 0.54 9.03 3.94
N LEU A 59 1.58 8.25 4.23
CA LEU A 59 2.37 8.32 5.46
C LEU A 59 3.75 8.97 5.25
N ALA A 60 4.09 9.38 4.03
CA ALA A 60 5.34 10.04 3.72
C ALA A 60 5.31 11.53 4.13
N ASP A 61 6.51 12.11 4.37
CA ASP A 61 6.61 13.55 4.59
C ASP A 61 6.54 14.31 3.26
N GLY A 62 5.57 15.20 3.14
CA GLY A 62 5.36 16.04 1.96
C GLY A 62 4.34 15.47 0.96
N HIS A 63 4.42 15.95 -0.27
CA HIS A 63 3.45 15.69 -1.34
C HIS A 63 3.93 14.63 -2.31
N SER A 64 3.04 13.73 -2.73
CA SER A 64 3.29 12.72 -3.75
C SER A 64 2.30 12.84 -4.92
N SER A 65 2.79 12.61 -6.14
CA SER A 65 2.00 12.60 -7.35
C SER A 65 2.11 11.24 -8.06
N PHE A 66 0.98 10.59 -8.28
CA PHE A 66 0.88 9.31 -8.98
C PHE A 66 0.35 9.55 -10.39
N ILE A 67 1.15 9.17 -11.39
CA ILE A 67 0.87 9.43 -12.81
C ILE A 67 0.80 8.14 -13.61
N ASN A 68 0.15 8.18 -14.79
CA ASN A 68 -0.03 7.04 -15.68
C ASN A 68 -0.68 5.84 -14.98
N ALA A 69 -1.61 6.12 -14.08
CA ALA A 69 -2.23 5.17 -13.17
C ALA A 69 -3.60 4.65 -13.64
N LYS A 70 -4.06 5.02 -14.84
CA LYS A 70 -5.39 4.66 -15.37
C LYS A 70 -5.67 3.15 -15.32
N ARG A 71 -4.65 2.31 -15.45
CA ARG A 71 -4.79 0.85 -15.34
C ARG A 71 -5.21 0.37 -13.95
N LEU A 72 -5.07 1.19 -12.91
CA LEU A 72 -5.57 0.88 -11.56
C LEU A 72 -7.10 0.88 -11.49
N ARG A 73 -7.77 1.61 -12.40
CA ARG A 73 -9.23 1.70 -12.44
C ARG A 73 -9.93 0.44 -12.96
N ILE A 74 -9.21 -0.39 -13.70
CA ILE A 74 -9.73 -1.60 -14.37
C ILE A 74 -9.12 -2.88 -13.77
N LYS A 75 -8.96 -2.91 -12.46
CA LYS A 75 -8.51 -4.07 -11.68
C LYS A 75 -9.72 -4.77 -11.04
N GLU A 76 -9.53 -5.51 -9.95
CA GLU A 76 -10.61 -6.16 -9.20
C GLU A 76 -11.65 -5.15 -8.70
N CYS A 77 -11.20 -3.94 -8.41
CA CYS A 77 -12.01 -2.75 -8.16
C CYS A 77 -11.35 -1.53 -8.83
N ASP A 78 -11.98 -0.36 -8.81
CA ASP A 78 -11.29 0.90 -9.12
C ASP A 78 -10.38 1.26 -7.93
N ARG A 79 -9.11 0.83 -8.02
CA ARG A 79 -8.14 1.01 -6.95
C ARG A 79 -7.81 2.47 -6.65
N ILE A 80 -8.01 3.39 -7.60
CA ILE A 80 -7.81 4.83 -7.36
C ILE A 80 -8.90 5.33 -6.43
N THR A 81 -10.15 5.12 -6.80
CA THR A 81 -11.31 5.55 -6.01
C THR A 81 -11.32 4.87 -4.63
N VAL A 82 -11.18 3.54 -4.60
CA VAL A 82 -11.22 2.77 -3.35
C VAL A 82 -10.10 3.21 -2.38
N MET A 83 -8.87 3.32 -2.84
CA MET A 83 -7.77 3.73 -1.96
C MET A 83 -7.95 5.15 -1.44
N ARG A 84 -8.49 6.08 -2.24
CA ARG A 84 -8.85 7.42 -1.76
C ARG A 84 -9.92 7.34 -0.67
N GLU A 85 -11.04 6.67 -0.94
CA GLU A 85 -12.15 6.59 0.01
C GLU A 85 -11.76 5.93 1.33
N GLU A 86 -11.00 4.85 1.27
CA GLU A 86 -10.63 4.12 2.47
C GLU A 86 -9.56 4.83 3.31
N LEU A 87 -8.59 5.47 2.66
CA LEU A 87 -7.55 6.22 3.37
C LEU A 87 -8.06 7.56 3.94
N GLU A 88 -9.04 8.19 3.31
CA GLU A 88 -9.71 9.37 3.87
C GLU A 88 -10.41 9.06 5.20
N LYS A 89 -10.96 7.83 5.38
CA LYS A 89 -11.58 7.38 6.64
C LYS A 89 -10.60 7.33 7.81
N VAL A 90 -9.31 7.21 7.56
CA VAL A 90 -8.26 7.23 8.60
C VAL A 90 -7.55 8.58 8.73
N GLY A 91 -7.99 9.58 7.97
CA GLY A 91 -7.50 10.96 8.05
C GLY A 91 -6.43 11.33 7.02
N CYS A 92 -6.21 10.50 5.99
CA CYS A 92 -5.31 10.85 4.88
C CYS A 92 -5.95 11.87 3.93
N ILE A 93 -5.11 12.59 3.18
CA ILE A 93 -5.53 13.64 2.25
C ILE A 93 -5.15 13.21 0.83
N ILE A 94 -6.15 12.83 0.04
CA ILE A 94 -5.95 12.31 -1.31
C ILE A 94 -6.90 13.00 -2.27
N LYS A 95 -6.34 13.53 -3.36
CA LYS A 95 -7.10 14.06 -4.48
C LYS A 95 -7.04 13.05 -5.63
N GLU A 96 -8.19 12.53 -5.99
CA GLU A 96 -8.35 11.66 -7.15
C GLU A 96 -8.23 12.46 -8.45
N LEU A 97 -7.50 11.90 -9.44
CA LEU A 97 -7.40 12.39 -10.81
C LEU A 97 -7.87 11.31 -11.78
N GLU A 98 -8.17 11.64 -13.02
CA GLU A 98 -8.60 10.68 -14.05
C GLU A 98 -7.56 9.56 -14.25
N ASP A 99 -6.27 9.92 -14.28
CA ASP A 99 -5.13 9.03 -14.53
C ASP A 99 -4.11 9.04 -13.40
N GLY A 100 -4.57 9.20 -12.13
CA GLY A 100 -3.65 9.24 -11.01
C GLY A 100 -4.26 9.72 -9.72
N MET A 101 -3.37 10.14 -8.81
CA MET A 101 -3.72 10.72 -7.51
C MET A 101 -2.68 11.74 -7.08
N GLU A 102 -3.13 12.78 -6.37
CA GLU A 102 -2.27 13.65 -5.58
C GLU A 102 -2.48 13.31 -4.10
N ILE A 103 -1.42 13.13 -3.35
CA ILE A 103 -1.45 12.62 -1.99
C ILE A 103 -0.60 13.51 -1.10
N ASP A 104 -1.21 14.12 -0.10
CA ASP A 104 -0.50 14.85 0.94
C ASP A 104 -0.28 13.94 2.14
N GLY A 105 0.98 13.73 2.51
CA GLY A 105 1.34 12.85 3.61
C GLY A 105 0.90 13.41 4.96
N VAL A 106 0.43 12.54 5.84
CA VAL A 106 -0.05 12.90 7.17
C VAL A 106 0.81 12.25 8.26
N SER A 107 1.07 13.01 9.31
CA SER A 107 1.87 12.52 10.45
C SER A 107 1.09 11.67 11.44
N LYS A 108 -0.23 11.64 11.35
CA LYS A 108 -1.14 10.91 12.23
C LYS A 108 -2.34 10.41 11.48
N ILE A 109 -2.67 9.15 11.74
CA ILE A 109 -3.91 8.51 11.31
C ILE A 109 -4.65 7.97 12.52
N HIS A 110 -5.93 7.64 12.36
CA HIS A 110 -6.79 7.07 13.41
C HIS A 110 -7.44 5.76 12.95
N GLY A 111 -7.98 4.99 13.90
CA GLY A 111 -8.70 3.76 13.62
C GLY A 111 -10.00 4.00 12.86
N ALA A 112 -10.35 3.08 11.97
CA ALA A 112 -11.59 3.11 11.20
C ALA A 112 -12.01 1.71 10.74
N ILE A 113 -13.25 1.63 10.22
CA ILE A 113 -13.74 0.46 9.48
C ILE A 113 -13.50 0.72 7.99
N LEU A 114 -12.67 -0.13 7.40
CA LEU A 114 -12.23 -0.05 6.01
C LEU A 114 -12.80 -1.21 5.21
N ASP A 115 -12.99 -1.02 3.91
CA ASP A 115 -13.47 -2.06 3.00
C ASP A 115 -12.42 -2.38 1.94
N SER A 116 -12.08 -3.65 1.78
CA SER A 116 -11.17 -4.11 0.73
C SER A 116 -11.79 -4.05 -0.67
N ASN A 117 -13.10 -3.84 -0.76
CA ASN A 117 -13.86 -3.96 -2.01
C ASN A 117 -13.56 -5.29 -2.74
N ASN A 118 -13.40 -6.36 -1.96
CA ASN A 118 -13.08 -7.70 -2.44
C ASN A 118 -11.78 -7.79 -3.27
N ASP A 119 -10.88 -6.83 -3.10
CA ASP A 119 -9.57 -6.79 -3.74
C ASP A 119 -8.48 -7.15 -2.72
N HIS A 120 -7.75 -8.24 -2.99
CA HIS A 120 -6.71 -8.76 -2.12
C HIS A 120 -5.54 -7.78 -1.93
N ARG A 121 -5.20 -6.97 -2.95
CA ARG A 121 -4.12 -5.98 -2.85
C ARG A 121 -4.54 -4.78 -2.01
N VAL A 122 -5.81 -4.39 -2.09
CA VAL A 122 -6.37 -3.36 -1.20
C VAL A 122 -6.36 -3.87 0.25
N ALA A 123 -6.88 -5.07 0.52
CA ALA A 123 -6.88 -5.65 1.87
C ALA A 123 -5.47 -5.71 2.48
N ILE A 124 -4.50 -6.23 1.73
CA ILE A 124 -3.09 -6.30 2.16
C ILE A 124 -2.54 -4.89 2.44
N SER A 125 -2.81 -3.93 1.56
CA SER A 125 -2.27 -2.58 1.69
C SER A 125 -2.85 -1.84 2.88
N LEU A 126 -4.17 -1.92 3.08
CA LEU A 126 -4.84 -1.31 4.23
C LEU A 126 -4.33 -1.89 5.56
N SER A 127 -3.99 -3.18 5.61
CA SER A 127 -3.45 -3.80 6.83
C SER A 127 -2.12 -3.18 7.28
N LEU A 128 -1.33 -2.60 6.36
CA LEU A 128 -0.07 -1.94 6.67
C LEU A 128 -0.25 -0.69 7.54
N LEU A 129 -1.43 -0.06 7.51
CA LEU A 129 -1.74 1.08 8.38
C LEU A 129 -1.63 0.72 9.87
N SER A 130 -1.93 -0.53 10.23
CA SER A 130 -1.83 -1.01 11.63
C SER A 130 -0.40 -0.98 12.17
N LEU A 131 0.64 -0.93 11.31
CA LEU A 131 2.04 -0.87 11.73
C LEU A 131 2.42 0.49 12.34
N VAL A 132 1.64 1.53 12.07
CA VAL A 132 1.89 2.90 12.57
C VAL A 132 0.78 3.39 13.50
N LEU A 133 -0.33 2.69 13.59
CA LEU A 133 -1.44 3.01 14.48
C LEU A 133 -1.18 2.54 15.92
N LYS A 134 -1.67 3.34 16.87
CA LYS A 134 -1.78 2.92 18.28
C LYS A 134 -3.13 2.25 18.61
N ASP A 135 -4.06 2.35 17.69
CA ASP A 135 -5.41 1.81 17.73
C ASP A 135 -5.53 0.66 16.71
N TYR A 136 -6.72 0.18 16.45
CA TYR A 136 -6.99 -0.88 15.47
C TYR A 136 -7.73 -0.33 14.24
N ILE A 137 -7.62 -1.07 13.14
CA ILE A 137 -8.49 -0.94 11.98
C ILE A 137 -9.27 -2.25 11.81
N LYS A 138 -10.53 -2.13 11.35
CA LYS A 138 -11.33 -3.27 10.90
C LYS A 138 -11.36 -3.27 9.38
N ILE A 139 -11.04 -4.40 8.75
CA ILE A 139 -11.05 -4.54 7.30
C ILE A 139 -12.16 -5.51 6.91
N LEU A 140 -13.18 -4.99 6.22
CA LEU A 140 -14.23 -5.80 5.61
C LEU A 140 -13.70 -6.46 4.34
N GLY A 141 -14.14 -7.69 4.05
CA GLY A 141 -13.66 -8.46 2.89
C GLY A 141 -12.20 -8.89 3.01
N ALA A 142 -11.67 -8.98 4.24
CA ALA A 142 -10.28 -9.35 4.52
C ALA A 142 -9.90 -10.75 4.02
N GLU A 143 -10.87 -11.64 3.83
CA GLU A 143 -10.71 -12.97 3.24
C GLU A 143 -10.29 -12.94 1.77
N SER A 144 -10.48 -11.81 1.07
CA SER A 144 -10.05 -11.61 -0.32
C SER A 144 -8.56 -11.85 -0.53
N VAL A 145 -7.73 -11.73 0.51
CA VAL A 145 -6.29 -12.02 0.45
C VAL A 145 -5.99 -13.45 0.00
N SER A 146 -6.91 -14.39 0.28
CA SER A 146 -6.77 -15.81 -0.09
C SER A 146 -6.66 -16.02 -1.60
N LYS A 147 -7.13 -15.07 -2.44
CA LYS A 147 -7.02 -15.12 -3.90
C LYS A 147 -5.57 -15.17 -4.40
N SER A 148 -4.63 -14.58 -3.66
CA SER A 148 -3.23 -14.51 -4.08
C SER A 148 -2.24 -14.89 -2.99
N TYR A 149 -2.63 -14.78 -1.71
CA TYR A 149 -1.76 -15.08 -0.57
C TYR A 149 -2.57 -15.73 0.57
N PRO A 150 -2.94 -17.02 0.44
CA PRO A 150 -3.87 -17.69 1.35
C PRO A 150 -3.48 -17.66 2.84
N ASN A 151 -2.18 -17.66 3.14
CA ASN A 151 -1.64 -17.63 4.51
C ASN A 151 -1.16 -16.23 4.93
N TYR A 152 -1.64 -15.17 4.28
CA TYR A 152 -1.19 -13.80 4.55
C TYR A 152 -1.32 -13.42 6.02
N TRP A 153 -2.48 -13.64 6.63
CA TRP A 153 -2.73 -13.24 8.02
C TRP A 153 -1.83 -13.97 9.00
N SER A 154 -1.60 -15.26 8.81
CA SER A 154 -0.66 -16.04 9.63
C SER A 154 0.77 -15.53 9.49
N VAL A 155 1.17 -15.14 8.27
CA VAL A 155 2.50 -14.53 8.04
C VAL A 155 2.56 -13.17 8.70
N PHE A 156 1.53 -12.35 8.59
CA PHE A 156 1.45 -11.03 9.24
C PHE A 156 1.61 -11.15 10.77
N GLU A 157 0.94 -12.11 11.40
CA GLU A 157 1.09 -12.41 12.84
C GLU A 157 2.51 -12.89 13.18
N SER A 158 3.13 -13.74 12.35
CA SER A 158 4.49 -14.21 12.57
C SER A 158 5.54 -13.09 12.53
N LEU A 159 5.21 -11.97 11.88
CA LEU A 159 6.02 -10.76 11.81
C LEU A 159 5.73 -9.77 12.96
N GLY A 160 4.84 -10.12 13.89
CA GLY A 160 4.50 -9.30 15.05
C GLY A 160 3.19 -8.53 14.92
N GLY A 161 2.45 -8.69 13.83
CA GLY A 161 1.08 -8.17 13.71
C GLY A 161 0.13 -8.89 14.66
N LYS A 162 -0.99 -8.27 14.97
CA LYS A 162 -2.08 -8.89 15.74
C LYS A 162 -3.34 -8.90 14.91
N VAL A 163 -3.95 -10.08 14.73
CA VAL A 163 -5.18 -10.26 13.97
C VAL A 163 -6.28 -10.75 14.90
N ILE A 164 -7.48 -10.18 14.76
CA ILE A 164 -8.69 -10.61 15.47
C ILE A 164 -9.74 -10.85 14.39
N TYR A 165 -10.28 -12.06 14.36
CA TYR A 165 -11.37 -12.43 13.47
C TYR A 165 -12.71 -12.14 14.15
N GLU A 166 -13.57 -11.37 13.48
CA GLU A 166 -14.94 -11.14 13.89
C GLU A 166 -15.88 -11.90 12.94
N ASN A 167 -16.80 -12.67 13.51
CA ASN A 167 -17.84 -13.43 12.77
C ASN A 167 -19.01 -12.53 12.37
#